data_9650ac9bb3fb491458ae065016b55399
#
_entry.id   9650ac9bb3fb491458ae065016b55399
#
_cell.length_a   1.000
_cell.length_b   1.000
_cell.length_c   1.000
_cell.angle_alpha   90.00
_cell.angle_beta   90.00
_cell.angle_gamma   90.00
#
_symmetry.space_group_name_H-M   'P 1'
#
loop_
_entity.id
_entity.type
_entity.pdbx_description
1 polymer ?
#
loop_
_entity_poly.entity_id
_entity_poly.type
_entity_poly.pdbx_seq_one_letter_code
_entity_poly.pdbx_strand_id
1 'polypeptide(L)'
;PPYMMKKDMGALKKGEIWVRKGSRQSRAVREDIDRMFFFRNNTLDSQKIKLGFGDDLDSEQTITIPKINAEEIPSNIEITRLKELLERLKQFENEEITDENSSNMYNIFPEYKSDTKEITVGTTEFGIPVYYNEEKLLDKIEKAPDEFIEEDCYFFSEENSIKLNFSILNNTNAFLEDVKIQFKIDSKVFMIAEKLPEKLRHQDSLLRIPTVFQYGYPDVEKKDDHYLITDTFDKIRHKELIKIFTKDLRCIFIGENIEQQTEIKYELSSRNLPSPIKGKLTLKWR
;
A
#
# COMPACT_ATOMS: atom_id res chain seq x y z
N PRO A 1 -29.24 -8.82 28.99
CA PRO A 1 -29.14 -10.26 29.12
C PRO A 1 -30.53 -10.89 29.25
N PRO A 2 -30.76 -12.08 28.71
CA PRO A 2 -32.01 -12.80 28.92
C PRO A 2 -32.10 -13.29 30.37
N TYR A 3 -33.31 -13.38 30.88
CA TYR A 3 -33.56 -13.93 32.20
C TYR A 3 -34.77 -14.88 32.20
N MET A 4 -34.69 -15.91 33.02
CA MET A 4 -35.73 -16.88 33.19
C MET A 4 -36.48 -16.61 34.51
N MET A 5 -37.75 -16.62 34.44
CA MET A 5 -38.61 -16.50 35.64
C MET A 5 -38.48 -17.71 36.56
N LYS A 6 -38.01 -17.51 37.81
CA LYS A 6 -37.85 -18.61 38.76
C LYS A 6 -39.14 -18.92 39.52
N LYS A 7 -40.07 -18.00 39.53
CA LYS A 7 -41.42 -18.13 40.15
C LYS A 7 -42.44 -17.28 39.41
N ASP A 8 -43.70 -17.57 39.59
CA ASP A 8 -44.77 -16.77 39.00
C ASP A 8 -44.81 -15.38 39.65
N MET A 9 -44.95 -14.32 38.83
CA MET A 9 -45.16 -12.95 39.28
C MET A 9 -46.23 -12.27 38.42
N GLY A 10 -47.43 -12.21 38.90
CA GLY A 10 -48.57 -11.68 38.15
C GLY A 10 -48.83 -12.48 36.86
N ALA A 11 -48.76 -11.80 35.71
CA ALA A 11 -48.92 -12.42 34.41
C ALA A 11 -47.68 -13.19 33.92
N LEU A 12 -46.55 -13.12 34.62
CA LEU A 12 -45.28 -13.76 34.27
C LEU A 12 -45.20 -15.13 34.91
N LYS A 13 -45.09 -16.21 34.11
CA LYS A 13 -45.07 -17.58 34.61
C LYS A 13 -43.66 -18.12 34.79
N LYS A 14 -43.47 -18.99 35.76
CA LYS A 14 -42.23 -19.72 35.99
C LYS A 14 -41.81 -20.48 34.70
N GLY A 15 -40.56 -20.36 34.34
CA GLY A 15 -40.01 -20.99 33.14
C GLY A 15 -40.08 -20.13 31.89
N GLU A 16 -40.79 -19.03 31.90
CA GLU A 16 -40.80 -18.12 30.77
C GLU A 16 -39.44 -17.40 30.67
N ILE A 17 -38.91 -17.29 29.45
CA ILE A 17 -37.70 -16.57 29.10
C ILE A 17 -38.10 -15.21 28.55
N TRP A 18 -37.57 -14.17 29.12
CA TRP A 18 -37.80 -12.79 28.72
C TRP A 18 -36.53 -12.18 28.14
N VAL A 19 -36.65 -11.41 27.06
CA VAL A 19 -35.56 -10.70 26.39
C VAL A 19 -35.86 -9.23 26.29
N ARG A 20 -34.81 -8.42 26.35
CA ARG A 20 -34.92 -6.99 26.11
C ARG A 20 -34.65 -6.71 24.63
N LYS A 21 -35.65 -6.11 23.94
CA LYS A 21 -35.55 -5.65 22.55
C LYS A 21 -35.64 -4.11 22.58
N GLY A 22 -34.48 -3.45 22.48
CA GLY A 22 -34.38 -1.99 22.66
C GLY A 22 -34.80 -1.56 24.06
N SER A 23 -35.79 -0.67 24.16
CA SER A 23 -36.37 -0.20 25.43
C SER A 23 -37.45 -1.10 26.03
N ARG A 24 -37.92 -2.12 25.29
CA ARG A 24 -39.04 -2.99 25.68
C ARG A 24 -38.56 -4.36 26.11
N GLN A 25 -39.28 -4.94 27.09
CA GLN A 25 -39.14 -6.34 27.47
C GLN A 25 -40.23 -7.13 26.77
N SER A 26 -39.88 -8.27 26.21
CA SER A 26 -40.82 -9.18 25.54
C SER A 26 -40.54 -10.64 25.91
N ARG A 27 -41.53 -11.50 25.82
CA ARG A 27 -41.34 -12.94 25.92
C ARG A 27 -40.49 -13.41 24.77
N ALA A 28 -39.46 -14.22 25.04
CA ALA A 28 -38.62 -14.79 24.01
C ALA A 28 -39.42 -15.69 23.07
N VAL A 29 -39.35 -15.46 21.79
CA VAL A 29 -39.83 -16.37 20.75
C VAL A 29 -38.77 -17.41 20.44
N ARG A 30 -39.15 -18.48 19.72
CA ARG A 30 -38.21 -19.57 19.38
C ARG A 30 -36.89 -19.07 18.78
N GLU A 31 -36.97 -18.09 17.90
CA GLU A 31 -35.80 -17.48 17.28
C GLU A 31 -34.84 -16.77 18.29
N ASP A 32 -35.42 -16.14 19.31
CA ASP A 32 -34.63 -15.53 20.38
C ASP A 32 -33.95 -16.61 21.23
N ILE A 33 -34.64 -17.73 21.47
CA ILE A 33 -34.14 -18.88 22.21
C ILE A 33 -33.05 -19.57 21.41
N ASP A 34 -33.29 -19.84 20.14
CA ASP A 34 -32.33 -20.46 19.23
C ASP A 34 -31.07 -19.58 19.12
N ARG A 35 -31.23 -18.26 19.04
CA ARG A 35 -30.11 -17.31 19.04
C ARG A 35 -29.31 -17.35 20.35
N MET A 36 -29.99 -17.44 21.52
CA MET A 36 -29.32 -17.57 22.81
C MET A 36 -28.54 -18.88 22.93
N PHE A 37 -29.11 -20.00 22.47
CA PHE A 37 -28.42 -21.31 22.45
C PHE A 37 -27.29 -21.34 21.45
N PHE A 38 -27.46 -20.70 20.29
CA PHE A 38 -26.43 -20.57 19.28
C PHE A 38 -25.21 -19.80 19.82
N PHE A 39 -25.44 -18.66 20.48
CA PHE A 39 -24.37 -17.91 21.14
C PHE A 39 -23.73 -18.65 22.32
N ARG A 40 -24.48 -19.48 23.05
CA ARG A 40 -23.96 -20.20 24.23
C ARG A 40 -23.19 -21.46 23.87
N ASN A 41 -23.58 -22.13 22.77
CA ASN A 41 -22.93 -23.37 22.32
C ASN A 41 -21.84 -23.16 21.26
N ASN A 42 -21.80 -22.00 20.64
CA ASN A 42 -20.82 -21.62 19.64
C ASN A 42 -19.90 -20.49 20.13
N THR A 43 -19.37 -20.60 21.35
CA THR A 43 -18.15 -19.88 21.65
C THR A 43 -17.08 -20.43 20.74
N LEU A 44 -16.79 -19.71 19.67
CA LEU A 44 -15.74 -20.08 18.74
C LEU A 44 -14.45 -20.26 19.53
N ASP A 45 -13.85 -21.40 19.38
CA ASP A 45 -12.53 -21.65 19.95
C ASP A 45 -11.49 -20.79 19.22
N SER A 46 -11.12 -19.69 19.83
CA SER A 46 -10.18 -18.72 19.26
C SER A 46 -8.81 -19.35 18.93
N GLN A 47 -8.44 -20.44 19.61
CA GLN A 47 -7.20 -21.17 19.36
C GLN A 47 -7.19 -21.91 18.01
N LYS A 48 -8.36 -22.14 17.43
CA LYS A 48 -8.52 -22.75 16.11
C LYS A 48 -8.48 -21.75 14.96
N ILE A 49 -8.41 -20.47 15.26
CA ILE A 49 -8.23 -19.42 14.26
C ILE A 49 -6.74 -19.07 14.25
N LYS A 50 -6.09 -19.29 13.12
CA LYS A 50 -4.67 -19.03 12.94
C LYS A 50 -4.47 -17.91 11.93
N LEU A 51 -3.50 -17.05 12.18
CA LEU A 51 -3.07 -16.00 11.30
C LEU A 51 -1.55 -16.05 11.19
N GLY A 52 -1.01 -15.94 9.98
CA GLY A 52 0.40 -16.03 9.70
C GLY A 52 0.78 -15.57 8.31
N PHE A 53 2.04 -15.75 7.96
CA PHE A 53 2.54 -15.50 6.62
C PHE A 53 2.30 -16.71 5.72
N GLY A 54 1.99 -16.44 4.44
CA GLY A 54 1.84 -17.47 3.43
C GLY A 54 0.73 -18.49 3.74
N ASP A 55 0.76 -19.58 3.00
CA ASP A 55 -0.25 -20.64 3.13
C ASP A 55 0.04 -21.59 4.32
N ASP A 56 1.30 -21.64 4.78
CA ASP A 56 1.73 -22.44 5.94
C ASP A 56 1.41 -21.76 7.27
N LEU A 57 0.97 -20.49 7.24
CA LEU A 57 0.63 -19.68 8.42
C LEU A 57 1.81 -19.53 9.39
N ASP A 58 3.00 -19.34 8.85
CA ASP A 58 4.19 -19.13 9.64
C ASP A 58 4.09 -17.86 10.49
N SER A 59 4.53 -17.95 11.74
CA SER A 59 4.64 -16.78 12.62
C SER A 59 5.84 -15.90 12.30
N GLU A 60 6.77 -16.40 11.49
CA GLU A 60 8.00 -15.73 11.08
C GLU A 60 8.17 -15.81 9.56
N GLN A 61 8.62 -14.72 8.94
CA GLN A 61 8.99 -14.69 7.54
C GLN A 61 10.32 -13.97 7.36
N THR A 62 11.18 -14.53 6.49
CA THR A 62 12.41 -13.84 6.07
C THR A 62 12.22 -13.27 4.67
N ILE A 63 12.51 -11.98 4.53
CA ILE A 63 12.44 -11.25 3.28
C ILE A 63 13.84 -10.82 2.84
N THR A 64 14.00 -10.58 1.53
CA THR A 64 15.18 -9.93 0.97
C THR A 64 14.84 -8.47 0.72
N ILE A 65 15.67 -7.56 1.25
CA ILE A 65 15.49 -6.13 0.99
C ILE A 65 16.01 -5.83 -0.41
N PRO A 66 15.19 -5.24 -1.30
CA PRO A 66 15.65 -4.78 -2.60
C PRO A 66 16.76 -3.72 -2.43
N LYS A 67 17.85 -3.87 -3.17
CA LYS A 67 18.89 -2.83 -3.25
C LYS A 67 18.46 -1.82 -4.30
N ILE A 68 18.14 -0.63 -3.86
CA ILE A 68 17.78 0.46 -4.74
C ILE A 68 19.06 1.16 -5.19
N ASN A 69 19.30 1.16 -6.51
CA ASN A 69 20.38 1.95 -7.11
C ASN A 69 19.83 3.36 -7.41
N ALA A 70 20.51 4.38 -6.87
CA ALA A 70 20.13 5.76 -7.09
C ALA A 70 20.11 6.16 -8.58
N GLU A 71 20.95 5.53 -9.40
CA GLU A 71 21.02 5.76 -10.86
C GLU A 71 19.80 5.23 -11.62
N GLU A 72 19.02 4.33 -11.03
CA GLU A 72 17.82 3.73 -11.64
C GLU A 72 16.55 4.50 -11.31
N ILE A 73 16.61 5.47 -10.41
CA ILE A 73 15.47 6.32 -10.04
C ILE A 73 15.12 7.22 -11.23
N PRO A 74 13.85 7.24 -11.71
CA PRO A 74 13.44 7.98 -12.89
C PRO A 74 13.87 9.44 -12.91
N SER A 75 13.69 10.18 -11.81
CA SER A 75 14.13 11.56 -11.68
C SER A 75 15.66 11.70 -11.84
N ASN A 76 16.45 10.78 -11.28
CA ASN A 76 17.91 10.81 -11.39
C ASN A 76 18.41 10.47 -12.79
N ILE A 77 17.72 9.58 -13.51
CA ILE A 77 18.01 9.30 -14.92
C ILE A 77 17.85 10.58 -15.74
N GLU A 78 16.73 11.29 -15.56
CA GLU A 78 16.49 12.54 -16.29
C GLU A 78 17.48 13.64 -15.88
N ILE A 79 17.78 13.80 -14.59
CA ILE A 79 18.81 14.74 -14.11
C ILE A 79 20.16 14.44 -14.76
N THR A 80 20.55 13.17 -14.85
CA THR A 80 21.83 12.78 -15.47
C THR A 80 21.84 13.13 -16.95
N ARG A 81 20.76 12.82 -17.67
CA ARG A 81 20.58 13.18 -19.08
C ARG A 81 20.68 14.69 -19.32
N LEU A 82 20.00 15.50 -18.48
CA LEU A 82 20.03 16.95 -18.59
C LEU A 82 21.41 17.55 -18.26
N LYS A 83 22.14 16.98 -17.30
CA LYS A 83 23.52 17.36 -16.99
C LYS A 83 24.47 17.09 -18.15
N GLU A 84 24.34 15.93 -18.80
CA GLU A 84 25.13 15.60 -20.01
C GLU A 84 24.87 16.60 -21.15
N LEU A 85 23.61 17.00 -21.34
CA LEU A 85 23.25 18.01 -22.32
C LEU A 85 23.83 19.38 -21.98
N LEU A 86 23.84 19.75 -20.69
CA LEU A 86 24.44 20.99 -20.21
C LEU A 86 25.97 21.01 -20.43
N GLU A 87 26.63 19.89 -20.19
CA GLU A 87 28.07 19.76 -20.46
C GLU A 87 28.39 19.91 -21.94
N ARG A 88 27.61 19.26 -22.81
CA ARG A 88 27.73 19.40 -24.27
C ARG A 88 27.50 20.85 -24.71
N LEU A 89 26.49 21.52 -24.19
CA LEU A 89 26.25 22.95 -24.50
C LEU A 89 27.46 23.82 -24.16
N LYS A 90 28.04 23.62 -22.99
CA LYS A 90 29.27 24.36 -22.56
C LYS A 90 30.49 24.05 -23.41
N GLN A 91 30.63 22.82 -23.89
CA GLN A 91 31.68 22.44 -24.84
C GLN A 91 31.53 23.20 -26.17
N PHE A 92 30.34 23.25 -26.73
CA PHE A 92 30.05 23.98 -27.97
C PHE A 92 30.33 25.48 -27.81
N GLU A 93 29.91 26.10 -26.70
CA GLU A 93 30.20 27.52 -26.43
C GLU A 93 31.71 27.81 -26.30
N ASN A 94 32.48 26.89 -25.76
CA ASN A 94 33.93 27.03 -25.64
C ASN A 94 34.66 26.85 -27.00
N GLU A 95 34.17 25.93 -27.84
CA GLU A 95 34.74 25.70 -29.19
C GLU A 95 34.45 26.86 -30.13
N GLU A 96 33.29 27.51 -30.03
CA GLU A 96 32.95 28.71 -30.83
C GLU A 96 33.90 29.89 -30.55
N ILE A 97 34.41 29.99 -29.32
CA ILE A 97 35.38 31.10 -28.95
C ILE A 97 36.73 30.88 -29.61
N THR A 98 37.07 29.69 -30.02
CA THR A 98 38.40 29.33 -30.56
C THR A 98 38.48 29.32 -32.09
N ASP A 99 37.35 29.30 -32.80
CA ASP A 99 37.35 29.18 -34.27
C ASP A 99 36.66 30.37 -34.96
N GLU A 100 37.43 31.13 -35.74
CA GLU A 100 36.92 32.17 -36.67
C GLU A 100 36.13 31.62 -37.85
N ASN A 101 35.88 30.28 -37.93
CA ASN A 101 35.19 29.57 -39.01
C ASN A 101 33.79 29.05 -38.65
N SER A 102 32.93 29.92 -38.14
CA SER A 102 31.59 29.57 -37.68
C SER A 102 30.60 29.04 -38.75
N SER A 103 30.92 29.17 -40.06
CA SER A 103 30.02 28.75 -41.14
C SER A 103 29.97 27.23 -41.41
N ASN A 104 30.91 26.44 -40.88
CA ASN A 104 30.95 25.00 -41.05
C ASN A 104 30.32 24.18 -39.88
N MET A 105 30.04 24.82 -38.75
CA MET A 105 29.61 24.14 -37.53
C MET A 105 28.17 23.59 -37.61
N TYR A 106 27.30 24.22 -38.36
CA TYR A 106 25.93 23.74 -38.59
C TYR A 106 25.84 22.35 -39.22
N ASN A 107 26.87 21.93 -39.97
CA ASN A 107 26.92 20.63 -40.61
C ASN A 107 27.49 19.52 -39.69
N ILE A 108 28.18 19.91 -38.62
CA ILE A 108 28.91 18.96 -37.75
C ILE A 108 28.02 18.60 -36.55
N PHE A 109 27.27 19.60 -36.01
CA PHE A 109 26.41 19.43 -34.84
C PHE A 109 24.99 19.96 -35.09
N PRO A 110 24.10 19.19 -35.75
CA PRO A 110 22.72 19.61 -36.03
C PRO A 110 21.87 19.83 -34.76
N GLU A 111 22.39 19.39 -33.63
CA GLU A 111 21.74 19.51 -32.32
C GLU A 111 21.91 20.89 -31.66
N TYR A 112 22.87 21.73 -32.14
CA TYR A 112 23.19 23.02 -31.54
C TYR A 112 22.86 24.19 -32.45
N LYS A 113 22.21 25.21 -31.87
CA LYS A 113 21.95 26.50 -32.52
C LYS A 113 22.86 27.58 -31.97
N SER A 114 23.87 27.98 -32.71
CA SER A 114 24.84 28.98 -32.31
C SER A 114 24.22 30.35 -32.06
N ASP A 115 23.26 30.78 -32.89
CA ASP A 115 22.60 32.10 -32.80
C ASP A 115 21.89 32.33 -31.48
N THR A 116 21.28 31.27 -30.93
CA THR A 116 20.48 31.30 -29.68
C THR A 116 21.18 30.62 -28.50
N LYS A 117 22.36 30.01 -28.73
CA LYS A 117 23.06 29.17 -27.74
C LYS A 117 22.16 28.14 -27.11
N GLU A 118 21.50 27.34 -27.94
CA GLU A 118 20.55 26.33 -27.53
C GLU A 118 20.96 24.96 -28.07
N ILE A 119 20.72 23.90 -27.27
CA ILE A 119 20.90 22.50 -27.65
C ILE A 119 19.55 21.79 -27.78
N THR A 120 19.44 20.88 -28.72
CA THR A 120 18.24 20.05 -28.87
C THR A 120 18.13 19.05 -27.71
N VAL A 121 17.02 19.08 -26.98
CA VAL A 121 16.73 18.16 -25.88
C VAL A 121 15.78 17.03 -26.28
N GLY A 122 15.18 17.09 -27.44
CA GLY A 122 14.23 16.11 -27.97
C GLY A 122 13.33 16.71 -29.03
N THR A 123 12.24 16.03 -29.34
CA THR A 123 11.20 16.50 -30.26
C THR A 123 9.84 16.51 -29.58
N THR A 124 8.96 17.40 -30.00
CA THR A 124 7.54 17.39 -29.63
C THR A 124 6.86 16.15 -30.24
N GLU A 125 5.62 15.88 -29.81
CA GLU A 125 4.76 14.84 -30.40
C GLU A 125 4.57 14.99 -31.92
N PHE A 126 4.74 16.20 -32.44
CA PHE A 126 4.67 16.52 -33.88
C PHE A 126 6.04 16.48 -34.58
N GLY A 127 7.08 15.96 -33.92
CA GLY A 127 8.42 15.86 -34.50
C GLY A 127 9.20 17.19 -34.57
N ILE A 128 8.72 18.24 -33.90
CA ILE A 128 9.40 19.56 -33.88
C ILE A 128 10.49 19.51 -32.81
N PRO A 129 11.77 19.85 -33.17
CA PRO A 129 12.87 19.88 -32.20
C PRO A 129 12.60 20.90 -31.07
N VAL A 130 12.86 20.50 -29.85
CA VAL A 130 12.79 21.35 -28.64
C VAL A 130 14.21 21.75 -28.27
N TYR A 131 14.45 23.04 -28.09
CA TYR A 131 15.75 23.61 -27.79
C TYR A 131 15.76 24.26 -26.41
N TYR A 132 16.83 23.99 -25.63
CA TYR A 132 17.06 24.60 -24.34
C TYR A 132 18.42 25.33 -24.33
N ASN A 133 18.45 26.49 -23.70
CA ASN A 133 19.68 27.18 -23.29
C ASN A 133 20.12 26.72 -21.89
N GLU A 134 21.24 27.23 -21.41
CA GLU A 134 21.81 26.90 -20.11
C GLU A 134 20.78 27.13 -18.96
N GLU A 135 20.13 28.31 -18.95
CA GLU A 135 19.16 28.67 -17.91
C GLU A 135 17.98 27.68 -17.85
N LYS A 136 17.42 27.32 -19.00
CA LYS A 136 16.33 26.33 -19.08
C LYS A 136 16.78 24.93 -18.66
N LEU A 137 18.01 24.53 -18.99
CA LEU A 137 18.54 23.23 -18.56
C LEU A 137 18.70 23.17 -17.03
N LEU A 138 19.22 24.25 -16.43
CA LEU A 138 19.37 24.33 -14.97
C LEU A 138 18.00 24.32 -14.26
N ASP A 139 17.03 25.11 -14.76
CA ASP A 139 15.65 25.12 -14.24
C ASP A 139 15.00 23.72 -14.32
N LYS A 140 15.22 23.00 -15.42
CA LYS A 140 14.70 21.63 -15.59
C LYS A 140 15.39 20.63 -14.66
N ILE A 141 16.68 20.73 -14.44
CA ILE A 141 17.42 19.89 -13.48
C ILE A 141 16.88 20.10 -12.07
N GLU A 142 16.61 21.35 -11.67
CA GLU A 142 16.05 21.67 -10.36
C GLU A 142 14.63 21.11 -10.18
N LYS A 143 13.80 21.18 -11.23
CA LYS A 143 12.40 20.75 -11.21
C LYS A 143 12.21 19.25 -11.45
N ALA A 144 13.21 18.54 -11.97
CA ALA A 144 13.05 17.13 -12.30
C ALA A 144 12.55 16.25 -11.15
N PRO A 145 12.97 16.40 -9.87
CA PRO A 145 12.42 15.61 -8.77
C PRO A 145 10.91 15.80 -8.60
N ASP A 146 10.40 17.01 -8.79
CA ASP A 146 8.98 17.30 -8.66
C ASP A 146 8.18 16.84 -9.89
N GLU A 147 8.75 16.96 -11.09
CA GLU A 147 8.12 16.54 -12.34
C GLU A 147 8.01 15.01 -12.45
N PHE A 148 8.95 14.25 -11.87
CA PHE A 148 9.01 12.80 -11.91
C PHE A 148 8.52 12.12 -10.61
N ILE A 149 7.86 12.85 -9.71
CA ILE A 149 7.43 12.34 -8.41
C ILE A 149 6.52 11.11 -8.53
N GLU A 150 5.65 11.05 -9.55
CA GLU A 150 4.72 9.93 -9.74
C GLU A 150 5.46 8.69 -10.26
N GLU A 151 6.42 8.86 -11.17
CA GLU A 151 7.31 7.80 -11.68
C GLU A 151 8.21 7.25 -10.58
N ASP A 152 8.79 8.13 -9.77
CA ASP A 152 9.61 7.75 -8.60
C ASP A 152 8.75 6.99 -7.59
N CYS A 153 7.54 7.45 -7.29
CA CYS A 153 6.60 6.73 -6.43
C CYS A 153 6.27 5.34 -6.98
N TYR A 154 6.07 5.21 -8.30
CA TYR A 154 5.84 3.91 -8.94
C TYR A 154 7.05 3.00 -8.83
N PHE A 155 8.24 3.52 -9.14
CA PHE A 155 9.51 2.81 -9.05
C PHE A 155 9.75 2.25 -7.63
N PHE A 156 9.56 3.08 -6.60
CA PHE A 156 9.71 2.64 -5.21
C PHE A 156 8.64 1.67 -4.75
N SER A 157 7.37 1.92 -5.09
CA SER A 157 6.25 1.17 -4.52
C SER A 157 5.90 -0.09 -5.31
N GLU A 158 6.09 -0.13 -6.63
CA GLU A 158 5.75 -1.30 -7.44
C GLU A 158 6.96 -2.14 -7.85
N GLU A 159 8.06 -1.49 -8.23
CA GLU A 159 9.22 -2.21 -8.76
C GLU A 159 10.19 -2.63 -7.64
N ASN A 160 10.37 -1.78 -6.62
CA ASN A 160 11.36 -1.97 -5.58
C ASN A 160 10.79 -2.11 -4.16
N SER A 161 9.49 -2.39 -4.02
CA SER A 161 8.90 -2.65 -2.72
C SER A 161 8.89 -4.14 -2.36
N ILE A 162 8.88 -4.40 -1.06
CA ILE A 162 8.57 -5.70 -0.50
C ILE A 162 7.06 -5.89 -0.56
N LYS A 163 6.62 -6.96 -1.20
CA LYS A 163 5.20 -7.32 -1.31
C LYS A 163 4.83 -8.24 -0.16
N LEU A 164 4.06 -7.71 0.80
CA LEU A 164 3.71 -8.41 2.03
C LEU A 164 2.23 -8.76 2.04
N ASN A 165 1.92 -10.01 2.38
CA ASN A 165 0.56 -10.47 2.60
C ASN A 165 0.51 -11.44 3.78
N PHE A 166 -0.69 -11.62 4.30
CA PHE A 166 -0.97 -12.51 5.40
C PHE A 166 -2.10 -13.46 5.03
N SER A 167 -2.15 -14.60 5.70
CA SER A 167 -3.23 -15.57 5.53
C SER A 167 -3.93 -15.83 6.85
N ILE A 168 -5.22 -16.13 6.78
CA ILE A 168 -6.02 -16.53 7.92
C ILE A 168 -6.66 -17.89 7.64
N LEU A 169 -6.60 -18.80 8.61
CA LEU A 169 -7.28 -20.07 8.62
C LEU A 169 -8.35 -20.10 9.72
N ASN A 170 -9.58 -20.26 9.32
CA ASN A 170 -10.67 -20.55 10.24
C ASN A 170 -10.83 -22.07 10.40
N ASN A 171 -10.12 -22.69 11.34
CA ASN A 171 -10.24 -24.12 11.62
C ASN A 171 -11.31 -24.44 12.68
N THR A 172 -12.30 -23.55 12.87
CA THR A 172 -13.46 -23.80 13.71
C THR A 172 -14.55 -24.55 12.96
N ASN A 173 -15.62 -24.93 13.63
CA ASN A 173 -16.79 -25.59 13.00
C ASN A 173 -17.88 -24.58 12.58
N ALA A 174 -17.61 -23.27 12.65
CA ALA A 174 -18.55 -22.23 12.29
C ALA A 174 -17.88 -21.16 11.44
N PHE A 175 -18.69 -20.35 10.77
CA PHE A 175 -18.19 -19.19 10.04
C PHE A 175 -17.74 -18.09 11.00
N LEU A 176 -16.76 -17.30 10.59
CA LEU A 176 -16.52 -15.97 11.18
C LEU A 176 -17.37 -14.96 10.42
N GLU A 177 -18.08 -14.10 11.14
CA GLU A 177 -18.98 -13.10 10.56
C GLU A 177 -18.52 -11.70 10.92
N ASP A 178 -18.64 -10.74 9.98
CA ASP A 178 -18.26 -9.34 10.16
C ASP A 178 -16.82 -9.24 10.70
N VAL A 179 -15.87 -9.86 10.00
CA VAL A 179 -14.47 -9.94 10.43
C VAL A 179 -13.75 -8.64 10.12
N LYS A 180 -13.09 -8.08 11.11
CA LYS A 180 -12.16 -6.96 10.96
C LYS A 180 -10.79 -7.38 11.42
N ILE A 181 -9.79 -7.22 10.58
CA ILE A 181 -8.39 -7.51 10.87
C ILE A 181 -7.60 -6.22 10.81
N GLN A 182 -6.78 -5.97 11.83
CA GLN A 182 -5.92 -4.80 11.90
C GLN A 182 -4.49 -5.23 12.16
N PHE A 183 -3.55 -4.65 11.41
CA PHE A 183 -2.11 -4.82 11.62
C PHE A 183 -1.49 -3.50 12.01
N LYS A 184 -0.46 -3.56 12.87
CA LYS A 184 0.38 -2.42 13.23
C LYS A 184 1.81 -2.72 12.83
N ILE A 185 2.37 -1.91 11.93
CA ILE A 185 3.74 -2.02 11.43
C ILE A 185 4.49 -0.74 11.77
N ASP A 186 5.71 -0.87 12.30
CA ASP A 186 6.52 0.26 12.73
C ASP A 186 6.90 1.15 11.54
N SER A 187 6.56 2.45 11.65
CA SER A 187 6.86 3.45 10.62
C SER A 187 8.33 3.87 10.54
N LYS A 188 9.15 3.47 11.52
CA LYS A 188 10.60 3.68 11.50
C LYS A 188 11.35 2.64 10.68
N VAL A 189 10.73 1.49 10.45
CA VAL A 189 11.34 0.37 9.69
C VAL A 189 10.85 0.37 8.25
N PHE A 190 9.55 0.62 8.06
CA PHE A 190 8.94 0.58 6.75
C PHE A 190 8.14 1.85 6.46
N MET A 191 8.27 2.35 5.25
CA MET A 191 7.28 3.22 4.64
C MET A 191 6.29 2.35 3.86
N ILE A 192 5.00 2.52 4.13
CA ILE A 192 3.95 1.73 3.49
C ILE A 192 3.16 2.64 2.55
N ALA A 193 2.97 2.19 1.31
CA ALA A 193 2.17 2.92 0.35
C ALA A 193 0.71 2.95 0.82
N GLU A 194 0.15 4.15 0.99
CA GLU A 194 -1.27 4.32 1.35
C GLU A 194 -2.19 3.96 0.18
N LYS A 195 -1.65 4.08 -1.04
CA LYS A 195 -2.34 3.80 -2.30
C LYS A 195 -1.39 3.10 -3.25
N LEU A 196 -1.93 2.28 -4.14
CA LEU A 196 -1.14 1.74 -5.25
C LEU A 196 -0.87 2.84 -6.26
N PRO A 197 0.40 3.13 -6.61
CA PRO A 197 0.72 4.07 -7.66
C PRO A 197 0.29 3.49 -9.02
N GLU A 198 -0.27 4.33 -9.87
CA GLU A 198 -0.59 3.95 -11.24
C GLU A 198 0.63 4.21 -12.13
N LYS A 199 0.92 3.25 -13.03
CA LYS A 199 1.96 3.49 -14.04
C LYS A 199 1.45 4.55 -15.01
N LEU A 200 2.11 5.71 -15.04
CA LEU A 200 1.80 6.73 -16.03
C LEU A 200 2.09 6.19 -17.43
N ARG A 201 1.07 6.10 -18.25
CA ARG A 201 1.21 5.86 -19.68
C ARG A 201 1.43 7.21 -20.35
N HIS A 202 2.63 7.51 -20.78
CA HIS A 202 2.96 8.75 -21.48
C HIS A 202 2.11 9.04 -22.73
N GLN A 203 1.30 8.09 -23.20
CA GLN A 203 0.51 8.21 -24.41
C GLN A 203 -0.97 8.58 -24.21
N ASP A 204 -1.49 8.59 -22.98
CA ASP A 204 -2.95 8.76 -22.75
C ASP A 204 -3.32 10.10 -22.11
N SER A 205 -2.59 11.19 -22.41
CA SER A 205 -2.80 12.50 -21.77
C SER A 205 -4.13 13.19 -22.10
N LEU A 206 -4.89 12.72 -23.07
CA LEU A 206 -6.16 13.37 -23.50
C LEU A 206 -7.43 12.85 -22.82
N LEU A 207 -7.39 11.71 -22.15
CA LEU A 207 -8.54 11.16 -21.42
C LEU A 207 -8.10 10.57 -20.08
N ARG A 208 -7.65 11.40 -19.15
CA ARG A 208 -7.53 11.00 -17.73
C ARG A 208 -8.93 10.78 -17.17
N ILE A 209 -9.50 9.61 -17.38
CA ILE A 209 -10.53 9.10 -16.50
C ILE A 209 -9.78 8.60 -15.28
N PRO A 210 -9.92 9.23 -14.10
CA PRO A 210 -9.31 8.72 -12.89
C PRO A 210 -9.93 7.33 -12.64
N THR A 211 -9.21 6.27 -12.92
CA THR A 211 -9.60 4.93 -12.50
C THR A 211 -9.34 4.82 -11.00
N VAL A 212 -10.17 5.51 -10.23
CA VAL A 212 -10.14 5.50 -8.76
C VAL A 212 -10.76 4.19 -8.25
N PHE A 213 -10.26 3.04 -8.68
CA PHE A 213 -10.61 1.80 -8.05
C PHE A 213 -9.35 1.06 -7.59
N GLN A 214 -8.89 1.43 -6.41
CA GLN A 214 -7.92 0.66 -5.63
C GLN A 214 -8.56 -0.60 -5.04
N TYR A 215 -9.42 -1.24 -5.84
CA TYR A 215 -10.17 -2.40 -5.39
C TYR A 215 -9.18 -3.48 -4.92
N GLY A 216 -9.31 -3.88 -3.65
CA GLY A 216 -8.54 -4.97 -3.08
C GLY A 216 -7.17 -4.59 -2.49
N TYR A 217 -6.80 -3.30 -2.42
CA TYR A 217 -5.69 -2.84 -1.60
C TYR A 217 -6.23 -2.52 -0.20
N PRO A 218 -5.53 -2.90 0.90
CA PRO A 218 -5.98 -2.65 2.24
C PRO A 218 -6.09 -1.15 2.56
N ASP A 219 -6.91 -0.82 3.55
CA ASP A 219 -6.97 0.53 4.11
C ASP A 219 -5.75 0.76 4.99
N VAL A 220 -4.90 1.72 4.60
CA VAL A 220 -3.64 2.05 5.27
C VAL A 220 -3.71 3.45 5.84
N GLU A 221 -3.58 3.57 7.14
CA GLU A 221 -3.56 4.84 7.86
C GLU A 221 -2.22 5.02 8.58
N LYS A 222 -1.49 6.11 8.27
CA LYS A 222 -0.27 6.48 8.98
C LYS A 222 -0.61 7.13 10.32
N LYS A 223 -0.06 6.61 11.41
CA LYS A 223 -0.05 7.19 12.75
C LYS A 223 1.37 7.70 13.05
N ASP A 224 1.56 8.29 14.22
CA ASP A 224 2.84 8.93 14.60
C ASP A 224 4.03 7.97 14.53
N ASP A 225 3.88 6.74 15.05
CA ASP A 225 4.94 5.74 15.21
C ASP A 225 4.71 4.44 14.44
N HIS A 226 3.54 4.28 13.80
CA HIS A 226 3.20 3.06 13.09
C HIS A 226 2.18 3.30 11.97
N TYR A 227 2.09 2.35 11.05
CA TYR A 227 0.97 2.23 10.11
C TYR A 227 -0.08 1.30 10.68
N LEU A 228 -1.34 1.72 10.62
CA LEU A 228 -2.50 0.89 10.91
C LEU A 228 -3.09 0.42 9.58
N ILE A 229 -3.01 -0.88 9.34
CA ILE A 229 -3.55 -1.51 8.12
C ILE A 229 -4.82 -2.26 8.51
N THR A 230 -5.92 -1.99 7.83
CA THR A 230 -7.22 -2.59 8.12
C THR A 230 -7.78 -3.28 6.88
N ASP A 231 -8.32 -4.48 7.08
CA ASP A 231 -9.16 -5.16 6.09
C ASP A 231 -10.37 -5.80 6.74
N THR A 232 -11.45 -5.99 5.96
CA THR A 232 -12.74 -6.47 6.45
C THR A 232 -13.31 -7.54 5.53
N PHE A 233 -13.95 -8.55 6.13
CA PHE A 233 -14.63 -9.62 5.43
C PHE A 233 -16.02 -9.81 5.99
N ASP A 234 -17.02 -9.91 5.13
CA ASP A 234 -18.38 -10.24 5.57
C ASP A 234 -18.41 -11.60 6.22
N LYS A 235 -17.64 -12.57 5.67
CA LYS A 235 -17.67 -13.95 6.14
C LYS A 235 -16.41 -14.71 5.76
N ILE A 236 -15.86 -15.49 6.72
CA ILE A 236 -14.82 -16.50 6.46
C ILE A 236 -15.38 -17.87 6.82
N ARG A 237 -15.37 -18.79 5.84
CA ARG A 237 -15.96 -20.12 6.02
C ARG A 237 -15.12 -20.98 6.97
N HIS A 238 -15.75 -22.02 7.54
CA HIS A 238 -15.03 -23.00 8.32
C HIS A 238 -14.06 -23.80 7.45
N LYS A 239 -12.89 -24.12 7.99
CA LYS A 239 -11.80 -24.83 7.30
C LYS A 239 -11.31 -24.13 6.03
N GLU A 240 -11.53 -22.85 5.92
CA GLU A 240 -11.07 -22.03 4.81
C GLU A 240 -9.80 -21.28 5.17
N LEU A 241 -8.80 -21.39 4.30
CA LEU A 241 -7.59 -20.58 4.29
C LEU A 241 -7.78 -19.49 3.24
N ILE A 242 -7.64 -18.24 3.63
CA ILE A 242 -7.73 -17.11 2.70
C ILE A 242 -6.55 -16.16 2.88
N LYS A 243 -6.11 -15.54 1.79
CA LYS A 243 -5.23 -14.37 1.83
C LYS A 243 -6.03 -13.17 2.31
N ILE A 244 -5.45 -12.38 3.21
CA ILE A 244 -6.11 -11.23 3.81
C ILE A 244 -6.22 -10.10 2.79
N PHE A 245 -5.13 -9.75 2.10
CA PHE A 245 -5.16 -8.70 1.10
C PHE A 245 -5.30 -9.28 -0.30
N THR A 246 -6.26 -8.78 -1.07
CA THR A 246 -6.40 -9.13 -2.48
C THR A 246 -5.18 -8.65 -3.28
N LYS A 247 -4.67 -7.48 -2.94
CA LYS A 247 -3.40 -6.93 -3.45
C LYS A 247 -2.42 -6.81 -2.29
N ASP A 248 -1.22 -7.35 -2.48
CA ASP A 248 -0.18 -7.33 -1.47
C ASP A 248 0.14 -5.90 -1.01
N LEU A 249 0.43 -5.74 0.26
CA LEU A 249 0.88 -4.50 0.85
C LEU A 249 2.26 -4.12 0.29
N ARG A 250 2.46 -2.87 -0.09
CA ARG A 250 3.73 -2.34 -0.60
C ARG A 250 4.51 -1.71 0.53
N CYS A 251 5.61 -2.37 0.91
CA CYS A 251 6.47 -1.95 2.00
C CYS A 251 7.85 -1.56 1.44
N ILE A 252 8.27 -0.33 1.66
CA ILE A 252 9.60 0.17 1.31
C ILE A 252 10.41 0.20 2.60
N PHE A 253 11.56 -0.47 2.59
CA PHE A 253 12.44 -0.48 3.75
C PHE A 253 13.16 0.87 3.88
N ILE A 254 13.04 1.49 5.05
CA ILE A 254 13.68 2.77 5.37
C ILE A 254 14.54 2.71 6.62
N GLY A 255 14.56 1.57 7.31
CA GLY A 255 15.27 1.37 8.57
C GLY A 255 16.78 1.49 8.38
N GLU A 256 17.41 2.35 9.15
CA GLU A 256 18.85 2.40 9.30
C GLU A 256 19.31 1.33 10.31
N ASN A 257 19.83 0.23 9.79
CA ASN A 257 20.80 -0.68 10.47
C ASN A 257 20.54 -1.22 11.88
N ILE A 258 19.33 -1.45 12.39
CA ILE A 258 19.33 -1.76 13.82
C ILE A 258 19.03 -3.22 14.10
N GLU A 259 17.95 -3.72 13.87
CA GLU A 259 17.63 -5.13 14.14
C GLU A 259 17.21 -5.79 12.82
N GLN A 260 17.80 -6.95 12.50
CA GLN A 260 17.40 -7.68 11.29
C GLN A 260 16.00 -8.29 11.40
N GLN A 261 15.14 -7.70 12.24
CA GLN A 261 13.77 -8.15 12.45
C GLN A 261 12.87 -7.03 13.02
N THR A 262 11.57 -7.15 12.78
CA THR A 262 10.52 -6.33 13.40
C THR A 262 9.29 -7.15 13.74
N GLU A 263 8.54 -6.71 14.76
CA GLU A 263 7.27 -7.32 15.14
C GLU A 263 6.09 -6.62 14.47
N ILE A 264 5.24 -7.39 13.81
CA ILE A 264 3.94 -6.94 13.28
C ILE A 264 2.87 -7.41 14.26
N LYS A 265 2.25 -6.47 14.96
CA LYS A 265 1.15 -6.78 15.89
C LYS A 265 -0.16 -6.84 15.11
N TYR A 266 -1.02 -7.80 15.43
CA TYR A 266 -2.34 -7.89 14.81
C TYR A 266 -3.46 -8.03 15.85
N GLU A 267 -4.64 -7.58 15.45
CA GLU A 267 -5.89 -7.75 16.17
C GLU A 267 -6.99 -8.19 15.19
N LEU A 268 -7.63 -9.31 15.48
CA LEU A 268 -8.73 -9.86 14.71
C LEU A 268 -9.99 -9.84 15.57
N SER A 269 -11.01 -9.16 15.10
CA SER A 269 -12.34 -9.12 15.70
C SER A 269 -13.37 -9.71 14.75
N SER A 270 -14.40 -10.35 15.29
CA SER A 270 -15.53 -10.87 14.54
C SER A 270 -16.78 -10.82 15.41
N ARG A 271 -17.93 -10.67 14.80
CA ARG A 271 -19.22 -10.55 15.49
C ARG A 271 -19.52 -11.72 16.43
N ASN A 272 -19.07 -12.91 16.09
CA ASN A 272 -19.34 -14.12 16.84
C ASN A 272 -18.13 -14.64 17.65
N LEU A 273 -17.05 -13.84 17.74
CA LEU A 273 -15.96 -14.07 18.69
C LEU A 273 -16.28 -13.41 20.05
N PRO A 274 -15.99 -14.11 21.17
CA PRO A 274 -16.24 -13.56 22.51
C PRO A 274 -15.34 -12.38 22.85
N SER A 275 -14.14 -12.34 22.26
CA SER A 275 -13.15 -11.26 22.40
C SER A 275 -12.24 -11.23 21.19
N PRO A 276 -11.62 -10.09 20.88
CA PRO A 276 -10.63 -9.98 19.81
C PRO A 276 -9.42 -10.91 20.05
N ILE A 277 -8.94 -11.53 18.99
CA ILE A 277 -7.69 -12.31 19.00
C ILE A 277 -6.56 -11.36 18.72
N LYS A 278 -5.55 -11.34 19.60
CA LYS A 278 -4.35 -10.53 19.45
C LYS A 278 -3.14 -11.42 19.33
N GLY A 279 -2.22 -11.05 18.47
CA GLY A 279 -0.97 -11.78 18.28
C GLY A 279 0.12 -10.92 17.66
N LYS A 280 1.24 -11.57 17.41
CA LYS A 280 2.42 -10.97 16.80
C LYS A 280 2.97 -11.88 15.72
N LEU A 281 3.48 -11.30 14.67
CA LEU A 281 4.24 -11.95 13.61
C LEU A 281 5.62 -11.30 13.56
N THR A 282 6.64 -12.09 13.24
CA THR A 282 8.02 -11.59 13.14
C THR A 282 8.45 -11.53 11.69
N LEU A 283 8.83 -10.37 11.24
CA LEU A 283 9.42 -10.17 9.91
C LEU A 283 10.92 -9.98 10.05
N LYS A 284 11.70 -10.86 9.43
CA LYS A 284 13.16 -10.84 9.39
C LYS A 284 13.65 -10.43 8.00
N TRP A 285 14.83 -9.81 7.89
CA TRP A 285 15.42 -9.46 6.61
C TRP A 285 16.92 -9.76 6.55
N ARG A 286 17.45 -9.87 5.33
CA ARG A 286 18.84 -10.12 5.00
C ARG A 286 19.29 -9.34 3.77
#